data_0b3d045d7e16a99cd96650bb9f1754e9
#
_entry.id   0b3d045d7e16a99cd96650bb9f1754e9
#
_cell.length_a   1.000
_cell.length_b   1.000
_cell.length_c   1.000
_cell.angle_alpha   90.00
_cell.angle_beta   90.00
_cell.angle_gamma   90.00
#
_symmetry.space_group_name_H-M   'P 1'
#
loop_
_entity.id
_entity.type
_entity.pdbx_description
1 polymer ?
#
loop_
_entity_poly.entity_id
_entity_poly.type
_entity_poly.pdbx_seq_one_letter_code
_entity_poly.pdbx_strand_id
1 'polypeptide(L)'
;MSDTDTKHWIATVPFADLARRRRTRVEVGDRALALFLVGDRVFAFDDVCIHKGRSLSRGVVWQGRVVCPAHQWAFDPETGRAEGRDECQPVHDVRVVDGVVHVDPRPRSQEEI
;
A
#
# COMPACT_ATOMS: atom_id res chain seq x y z
N MET A 1 14.29 -11.02 23.41
CA MET A 1 14.05 -9.96 22.85
C MET A 1 13.14 -10.15 21.73
N SER A 2 12.52 -9.27 21.55
CA SER A 2 11.46 -9.41 20.65
C SER A 2 11.83 -8.83 19.34
N ASP A 3 11.54 -9.55 18.30
CA ASP A 3 11.75 -9.05 17.00
C ASP A 3 10.63 -8.19 16.53
N THR A 4 9.62 -7.99 17.35
CA THR A 4 8.52 -7.17 16.93
C THR A 4 8.91 -5.74 16.77
N ASP A 5 10.08 -5.37 17.29
CA ASP A 5 10.53 -4.01 17.15
C ASP A 5 11.33 -3.76 15.92
N THR A 6 11.39 -4.73 15.02
CA THR A 6 12.16 -4.54 13.80
C THR A 6 11.45 -3.67 12.79
N LYS A 7 10.18 -3.35 13.01
CA LYS A 7 9.49 -2.46 12.08
C LYS A 7 10.02 -1.05 12.19
N HIS A 8 10.17 -0.42 11.04
CA HIS A 8 10.70 0.93 10.98
C HIS A 8 9.58 1.86 10.54
N TRP A 9 8.81 2.33 11.52
CA TRP A 9 7.66 3.17 11.23
C TRP A 9 8.11 4.56 10.80
N ILE A 10 7.68 4.97 9.63
CA ILE A 10 8.02 6.27 9.08
C ILE A 10 6.74 7.04 8.82
N ALA A 11 6.68 8.25 9.37
CA ALA A 11 5.52 9.11 9.21
C ALA A 11 5.45 9.60 7.76
N THR A 12 4.25 9.61 7.21
CA THR A 12 4.05 10.07 5.85
C THR A 12 3.11 11.26 5.81
N VAL A 13 1.81 11.03 5.60
CA VAL A 13 0.86 12.11 5.41
C VAL A 13 -0.18 12.07 6.51
N PRO A 14 -0.84 13.20 6.80
CA PRO A 14 -1.97 13.17 7.72
C PRO A 14 -3.07 12.29 7.17
N PHE A 15 -3.72 11.54 8.06
CA PHE A 15 -4.83 10.69 7.65
C PHE A 15 -5.94 11.52 7.00
N ALA A 16 -6.16 12.76 7.47
CA ALA A 16 -7.21 13.60 6.91
C ALA A 16 -6.95 13.90 5.43
N ASP A 17 -5.68 14.05 5.04
CA ASP A 17 -5.37 14.28 3.63
C ASP A 17 -5.69 13.05 2.81
N LEU A 18 -5.35 11.88 3.31
CA LEU A 18 -5.62 10.65 2.60
C LEU A 18 -7.13 10.40 2.53
N ALA A 19 -7.85 10.73 3.59
CA ALA A 19 -9.31 10.56 3.59
C ALA A 19 -9.96 11.43 2.52
N ARG A 20 -9.39 12.62 2.29
CA ARG A 20 -9.92 13.53 1.29
C ARG A 20 -9.58 13.07 -0.12
N ARG A 21 -8.35 12.60 -0.31
CA ARG A 21 -7.87 12.23 -1.65
C ARG A 21 -8.19 10.81 -2.03
N ARG A 22 -8.37 9.94 -1.04
CA ARG A 22 -8.62 8.51 -1.18
C ARG A 22 -7.38 7.72 -1.56
N ARG A 23 -6.41 8.33 -2.21
CA ARG A 23 -5.15 7.68 -2.52
C ARG A 23 -4.07 8.74 -2.69
N THR A 24 -2.83 8.35 -2.47
CA THR A 24 -1.72 9.25 -2.68
C THR A 24 -0.42 8.46 -2.83
N ARG A 25 0.56 9.10 -3.41
CA ARG A 25 1.89 8.52 -3.55
C ARG A 25 2.79 9.22 -2.55
N VAL A 26 3.60 8.43 -1.83
CA VAL A 26 4.57 9.00 -0.90
C VAL A 26 5.93 8.41 -1.23
N GLU A 27 6.98 9.15 -0.91
CA GLU A 27 8.34 8.65 -1.06
C GLU A 27 8.93 8.45 0.32
N VAL A 28 9.47 7.27 0.55
CA VAL A 28 10.04 6.89 1.82
C VAL A 28 11.45 6.38 1.53
N GLY A 29 12.44 7.23 1.80
CA GLY A 29 13.79 6.91 1.37
C GLY A 29 13.86 6.95 -0.14
N ASP A 30 14.36 5.88 -0.74
CA ASP A 30 14.44 5.79 -2.19
C ASP A 30 13.32 4.93 -2.77
N ARG A 31 12.25 4.70 -2.00
CA ARG A 31 11.16 3.83 -2.42
C ARG A 31 9.87 4.63 -2.48
N ALA A 32 9.12 4.45 -3.56
CA ALA A 32 7.82 5.09 -3.70
C ALA A 32 6.73 4.12 -3.27
N LEU A 33 5.81 4.58 -2.46
CA LEU A 33 4.70 3.78 -1.97
C LEU A 33 3.39 4.42 -2.38
N ALA A 34 2.39 3.59 -2.62
CA ALA A 34 1.03 4.02 -2.90
C ALA A 34 0.17 3.75 -1.68
N LEU A 35 -0.49 4.78 -1.18
CA LEU A 35 -1.39 4.66 -0.04
C LEU A 35 -2.82 4.76 -0.54
N PHE A 36 -3.65 3.85 -0.05
CA PHE A 36 -5.07 3.80 -0.43
C PHE A 36 -5.93 3.73 0.81
N LEU A 37 -7.03 4.46 0.78
CA LEU A 37 -8.07 4.30 1.78
C LEU A 37 -9.16 3.44 1.16
N VAL A 38 -9.37 2.25 1.75
CA VAL A 38 -10.39 1.31 1.29
C VAL A 38 -11.35 1.14 2.44
N GLY A 39 -12.57 1.65 2.26
CA GLY A 39 -13.48 1.72 3.39
C GLY A 39 -12.93 2.68 4.43
N ASP A 40 -12.67 2.19 5.61
CA ASP A 40 -12.10 3.00 6.68
C ASP A 40 -10.68 2.55 7.05
N ARG A 41 -10.04 1.75 6.21
CA ARG A 41 -8.71 1.22 6.48
C ARG A 41 -7.70 1.71 5.45
N VAL A 42 -6.48 1.94 5.91
CA VAL A 42 -5.38 2.41 5.05
C VAL A 42 -4.51 1.22 4.68
N PHE A 43 -4.16 1.15 3.41
CA PHE A 43 -3.29 0.11 2.89
C PHE A 43 -2.14 0.75 2.12
N ALA A 44 -0.99 0.11 2.14
CA ALA A 44 0.20 0.61 1.45
C ALA A 44 0.78 -0.48 0.56
N PHE A 45 1.13 -0.08 -0.65
CA PHE A 45 1.74 -0.96 -1.66
C PHE A 45 2.99 -0.30 -2.19
N ASP A 46 3.92 -1.08 -2.75
CA ASP A 46 4.90 -0.48 -3.63
C ASP A 46 4.16 0.23 -4.74
N ASP A 47 4.61 1.44 -5.07
CA ASP A 47 3.92 2.21 -6.09
C ASP A 47 4.16 1.65 -7.50
N VAL A 48 5.30 1.00 -7.70
CA VAL A 48 5.62 0.43 -9.02
C VAL A 48 4.87 -0.88 -9.17
N CYS A 49 3.93 -0.92 -10.11
CA CYS A 49 3.11 -2.12 -10.32
C CYS A 49 3.96 -3.23 -10.91
N ILE A 50 3.86 -4.43 -10.34
CA ILE A 50 4.68 -5.57 -10.76
C ILE A 50 4.40 -5.97 -12.21
N HIS A 51 3.24 -5.60 -12.73
CA HIS A 51 2.84 -6.03 -14.06
C HIS A 51 3.51 -5.20 -15.15
N LYS A 52 3.45 -3.86 -15.04
CA LYS A 52 3.93 -3.01 -16.11
C LYS A 52 4.78 -1.85 -15.62
N GLY A 53 5.10 -1.79 -14.35
CA GLY A 53 5.90 -0.70 -13.84
C GLY A 53 5.17 0.63 -13.76
N ARG A 54 3.85 0.63 -13.97
CA ARG A 54 3.06 1.85 -13.85
C ARG A 54 2.88 2.22 -12.39
N SER A 55 2.60 3.48 -12.15
CA SER A 55 2.38 3.97 -10.80
C SER A 55 1.02 3.49 -10.30
N LEU A 56 1.02 2.64 -9.28
CA LEU A 56 -0.22 2.07 -8.74
C LEU A 56 -1.08 3.16 -8.13
N SER A 57 -0.47 4.24 -7.62
CA SER A 57 -1.23 5.33 -7.02
C SER A 57 -2.09 6.07 -8.04
N ARG A 58 -1.88 5.85 -9.33
CA ARG A 58 -2.74 6.40 -10.36
C ARG A 58 -3.95 5.52 -10.64
N GLY A 59 -4.00 4.35 -10.02
CA GLY A 59 -5.15 3.46 -10.16
C GLY A 59 -6.30 3.91 -9.32
N VAL A 60 -7.26 3.01 -9.13
CA VAL A 60 -8.46 3.33 -8.37
C VAL A 60 -8.78 2.16 -7.44
N VAL A 61 -9.65 2.43 -6.48
CA VAL A 61 -10.22 1.40 -5.64
C VAL A 61 -11.58 1.06 -6.22
N TRP A 62 -11.82 -0.23 -6.48
CA TRP A 62 -13.08 -0.68 -7.04
C TRP A 62 -13.45 -2.01 -6.42
N GLN A 63 -14.65 -2.08 -5.86
CA GLN A 63 -15.15 -3.28 -5.20
C GLN A 63 -14.17 -3.83 -4.17
N GLY A 64 -13.58 -2.92 -3.38
CA GLY A 64 -12.67 -3.32 -2.31
C GLY A 64 -11.29 -3.74 -2.75
N ARG A 65 -10.95 -3.57 -4.03
CA ARG A 65 -9.64 -3.91 -4.55
C ARG A 65 -8.96 -2.69 -5.13
N VAL A 66 -7.63 -2.76 -5.19
CA VAL A 66 -6.82 -1.71 -5.81
C VAL A 66 -6.56 -2.12 -7.25
N VAL A 67 -6.97 -1.29 -8.19
CA VAL A 67 -6.89 -1.61 -9.62
C VAL A 67 -5.80 -0.80 -10.27
N CYS A 68 -4.86 -1.49 -10.89
CA CYS A 68 -3.74 -0.86 -11.58
C CYS A 68 -4.26 -0.16 -12.85
N PRO A 69 -3.72 1.03 -13.18
CA PRO A 69 -4.20 1.73 -14.38
C PRO A 69 -3.85 1.02 -15.67
N ALA A 70 -2.84 0.13 -15.64
CA ALA A 70 -2.44 -0.61 -16.84
C ALA A 70 -3.06 -1.98 -16.79
N HIS A 71 -3.85 -2.34 -17.80
CA HIS A 71 -4.46 -3.68 -17.96
C HIS A 71 -5.38 -4.06 -16.80
N GLN A 72 -5.64 -3.14 -15.91
CA GLN A 72 -6.67 -3.26 -14.88
C GLN A 72 -6.51 -4.51 -14.01
N TRP A 73 -5.28 -4.86 -13.67
CA TRP A 73 -5.04 -5.89 -12.66
C TRP A 73 -5.59 -5.39 -11.34
N ALA A 74 -6.34 -6.25 -10.64
CA ALA A 74 -6.95 -5.90 -9.37
C ALA A 74 -6.24 -6.64 -8.25
N PHE A 75 -5.84 -5.92 -7.21
CA PHE A 75 -5.06 -6.48 -6.11
C PHE A 75 -5.86 -6.45 -4.82
N ASP A 76 -5.78 -7.55 -4.08
CA ASP A 76 -6.34 -7.62 -2.74
C ASP A 76 -5.53 -6.69 -1.84
N PRO A 77 -6.16 -5.73 -1.16
CA PRO A 77 -5.37 -4.77 -0.38
C PRO A 77 -4.69 -5.40 0.82
N GLU A 78 -5.16 -6.52 1.33
CA GLU A 78 -4.54 -7.12 2.50
C GLU A 78 -3.35 -7.98 2.15
N THR A 79 -3.37 -8.64 1.01
CA THR A 79 -2.31 -9.56 0.64
C THR A 79 -1.49 -9.09 -0.54
N GLY A 80 -2.04 -8.19 -1.35
CA GLY A 80 -1.40 -7.77 -2.58
C GLY A 80 -1.61 -8.73 -3.74
N ARG A 81 -2.33 -9.83 -3.51
CA ARG A 81 -2.49 -10.83 -4.55
C ARG A 81 -3.36 -10.32 -5.68
N ALA A 82 -2.91 -10.53 -6.90
CA ALA A 82 -3.68 -10.15 -8.08
C ALA A 82 -4.81 -11.16 -8.27
N GLU A 83 -5.99 -10.63 -8.54
CA GLU A 83 -7.18 -11.46 -8.68
C GLU A 83 -7.02 -12.43 -9.83
N GLY A 84 -7.23 -13.71 -9.55
CA GLY A 84 -7.13 -14.76 -10.57
C GLY A 84 -5.71 -15.11 -10.95
N ARG A 85 -4.72 -14.64 -10.18
CA ARG A 85 -3.32 -14.87 -10.51
C ARG A 85 -2.57 -15.25 -9.27
N ASP A 86 -1.34 -15.72 -9.45
CA ASP A 86 -0.47 -16.04 -8.33
C ASP A 86 0.44 -14.88 -7.94
N GLU A 87 0.55 -13.88 -8.80
CA GLU A 87 1.44 -12.75 -8.55
C GLU A 87 0.87 -11.87 -7.44
N CYS A 88 1.77 -11.31 -6.65
CA CYS A 88 1.40 -10.41 -5.57
C CYS A 88 2.17 -9.11 -5.69
N GLN A 89 1.45 -8.00 -5.56
CA GLN A 89 2.07 -6.69 -5.44
C GLN A 89 2.63 -6.56 -4.03
N PRO A 90 3.87 -6.11 -3.86
CA PRO A 90 4.39 -5.94 -2.49
C PRO A 90 3.53 -5.00 -1.68
N VAL A 91 3.21 -5.42 -0.46
CA VAL A 91 2.40 -4.63 0.48
C VAL A 91 3.24 -4.29 1.69
N HIS A 92 2.89 -3.21 2.36
CA HIS A 92 3.63 -2.71 3.51
C HIS A 92 2.70 -2.58 4.70
N ASP A 93 3.27 -2.73 5.88
CA ASP A 93 2.50 -2.49 7.10
C ASP A 93 2.22 -1.01 7.25
N VAL A 94 1.04 -0.73 7.78
CA VAL A 94 0.56 0.64 7.96
C VAL A 94 -0.06 0.75 9.33
N ARG A 95 0.11 1.90 9.97
CA ARG A 95 -0.70 2.22 11.14
C ARG A 95 -0.90 3.73 11.18
N VAL A 96 -1.96 4.15 11.84
CA VAL A 96 -2.25 5.57 12.00
C VAL A 96 -2.04 5.91 13.46
N VAL A 97 -1.17 6.88 13.73
CA VAL A 97 -0.85 7.30 15.08
C VAL A 97 -0.99 8.80 15.14
N ASP A 98 -1.81 9.28 16.09
CA ASP A 98 -2.03 10.71 16.29
C ASP A 98 -2.41 11.41 14.98
N GLY A 99 -3.23 10.72 14.17
CA GLY A 99 -3.73 11.30 12.94
C GLY A 99 -2.75 11.30 11.78
N VAL A 100 -1.61 10.61 11.92
CA VAL A 100 -0.60 10.56 10.86
C VAL A 100 -0.43 9.12 10.41
N VAL A 101 -0.39 8.92 9.10
CA VAL A 101 -0.20 7.59 8.53
C VAL A 101 1.28 7.24 8.56
N HIS A 102 1.60 6.12 9.20
CA HIS A 102 2.97 5.61 9.29
C HIS A 102 3.05 4.32 8.48
N VAL A 103 4.16 4.12 7.81
CA VAL A 103 4.40 2.92 7.01
C VAL A 103 5.75 2.32 7.37
N ASP A 104 5.88 1.02 7.16
CA ASP A 104 7.17 0.37 7.18
C ASP A 104 7.66 0.31 5.74
N PRO A 105 8.83 0.89 5.42
CA PRO A 105 9.29 0.92 4.03
C PRO A 105 9.68 -0.45 3.48
N ARG A 106 9.81 -1.44 4.34
CA ARG A 106 10.13 -2.79 3.90
C ARG A 106 8.85 -3.54 3.59
N PRO A 107 8.76 -4.18 2.41
CA PRO A 107 7.55 -4.95 2.09
C PRO A 107 7.38 -6.11 3.06
N ARG A 108 6.14 -6.48 3.31
CA ARG A 108 5.87 -7.67 4.09
C ARG A 108 6.32 -8.90 3.32
N SER A 109 6.82 -9.90 4.07
CA SER A 109 7.13 -11.18 3.48
C SER A 109 5.85 -11.85 3.01
N GLN A 110 5.92 -12.56 1.88
CA GLN A 110 4.75 -13.32 1.41
C GLN A 110 4.33 -14.35 2.44
N GLU A 111 5.26 -14.83 3.24
CA GLU A 111 4.93 -15.82 4.24
C GLU A 111 4.12 -15.24 5.38
N GLU A 112 4.07 -13.94 5.50
CA GLU A 112 3.29 -13.28 6.53
C GLU A 112 1.87 -13.02 6.11
N ILE A 113 1.53 -13.33 4.89
CA ILE A 113 0.22 -13.09 4.34
C ILE A 113 -0.59 -14.41 4.21
#